data_82009fb818a5c80c9ab957ca0b5799ff
#
_entry.id   82009fb818a5c80c9ab957ca0b5799ff
#
_cell.length_a   1.000
_cell.length_b   1.000
_cell.length_c   1.000
_cell.angle_alpha   90.00
_cell.angle_beta   90.00
_cell.angle_gamma   90.00
#
_symmetry.space_group_name_H-M   'P 1'
#
loop_
_entity.id
_entity.type
_entity.pdbx_description
1 polymer ?
#
loop_
_entity_poly.entity_id
_entity_poly.type
_entity_poly.pdbx_seq_one_letter_code
_entity_poly.pdbx_strand_id
1 'polypeptide(L)'
;YPEFVDSLSTSKSPQQMFGAIAKTYYAKVLGVEPERLFVVSVMPCTAKKAECALPSMVGEGGTPDVDVALTVREMVRMIRASHVSVDTLVEEPLDTPLGFGTGAGVIFGATGGVMEAAVRSAYYLVTGKNPDADFFTDVRGLDGWKEAVADIDGTKVRVAVAHGLGNAARLLDAIRDGRASYDFVEVMACPGGCVGGGGQPIHDGCELAAERGQVLWGLDAAADIRFSHENPDVQACYREFLGAPLSPLAEELLHTDHHAWSMPNEGKC
;
A
#
# COMPACT_ATOMS: atom_id res chain seq x y z
N TYR A 1 -9.82 12.07 15.64
CA TYR A 1 -8.92 13.09 15.05
C TYR A 1 -9.48 13.64 13.72
N PRO A 2 -10.74 14.09 13.69
CA PRO A 2 -11.34 14.61 12.45
C PRO A 2 -10.61 15.83 11.89
N GLU A 3 -9.92 16.58 12.73
CA GLU A 3 -9.11 17.74 12.35
C GLU A 3 -7.93 17.41 11.42
N PHE A 4 -7.55 16.13 11.29
CA PHE A 4 -6.48 15.68 10.40
C PHE A 4 -6.98 15.06 9.09
N VAL A 5 -8.29 15.02 8.83
CA VAL A 5 -8.83 14.43 7.59
C VAL A 5 -8.23 15.09 6.34
N ASP A 6 -8.13 16.42 6.34
CA ASP A 6 -7.55 17.17 5.23
C ASP A 6 -6.03 16.97 5.06
N SER A 7 -5.38 16.34 6.04
CA SER A 7 -3.95 15.99 5.97
C SER A 7 -3.71 14.56 5.48
N LEU A 8 -4.77 13.78 5.26
CA LEU A 8 -4.65 12.43 4.72
C LEU A 8 -4.32 12.48 3.23
N SER A 9 -3.46 11.56 2.80
CA SER A 9 -3.25 11.34 1.37
C SER A 9 -4.57 10.91 0.72
N THR A 10 -4.92 11.51 -0.40
CA THR A 10 -6.08 11.13 -1.21
C THR A 10 -5.83 9.88 -2.06
N SER A 11 -4.60 9.38 -2.12
CA SER A 11 -4.28 8.17 -2.87
C SER A 11 -5.09 6.97 -2.38
N LYS A 12 -5.73 6.25 -3.31
CA LYS A 12 -6.35 4.96 -3.01
C LYS A 12 -5.30 3.98 -2.48
N SER A 13 -5.72 2.94 -1.78
CA SER A 13 -4.78 1.88 -1.39
C SER A 13 -4.24 1.12 -2.61
N PRO A 14 -3.06 0.47 -2.51
CA PRO A 14 -2.49 -0.26 -3.64
C PRO A 14 -3.42 -1.27 -4.29
N GLN A 15 -4.26 -2.00 -3.50
CA GLN A 15 -5.23 -2.94 -4.07
C GLN A 15 -6.30 -2.21 -4.91
N GLN A 16 -6.78 -1.05 -4.47
CA GLN A 16 -7.81 -0.31 -5.18
C GLN A 16 -7.22 0.36 -6.43
N MET A 17 -6.02 0.91 -6.36
CA MET A 17 -5.32 1.42 -7.55
C MET A 17 -5.13 0.33 -8.58
N PHE A 18 -4.66 -0.86 -8.17
CA PHE A 18 -4.48 -1.99 -9.08
C PHE A 18 -5.81 -2.42 -9.69
N GLY A 19 -6.87 -2.51 -8.87
CA GLY A 19 -8.21 -2.89 -9.33
C GLY A 19 -8.76 -1.90 -10.36
N ALA A 20 -8.65 -0.59 -10.08
CA ALA A 20 -9.06 0.46 -11.02
C ALA A 20 -8.32 0.34 -12.37
N ILE A 21 -7.00 0.16 -12.33
CA ILE A 21 -6.19 -0.02 -13.55
C ILE A 21 -6.52 -1.34 -14.26
N ALA A 22 -6.75 -2.42 -13.51
CA ALA A 22 -7.13 -3.70 -14.09
C ALA A 22 -8.46 -3.61 -14.86
N LYS A 23 -9.46 -2.96 -14.27
CA LYS A 23 -10.80 -2.82 -14.88
C LYS A 23 -10.92 -1.71 -15.93
N THR A 24 -9.89 -0.88 -16.08
CA THR A 24 -9.87 0.17 -17.10
C THR A 24 -8.82 -0.10 -18.18
N TYR A 25 -7.56 0.16 -17.86
CA TYR A 25 -6.45 0.01 -18.81
C TYR A 25 -6.28 -1.44 -19.28
N TYR A 26 -6.20 -2.38 -18.34
CA TYR A 26 -5.95 -3.78 -18.68
C TYR A 26 -7.15 -4.43 -19.38
N ALA A 27 -8.39 -4.13 -18.97
CA ALA A 27 -9.59 -4.56 -19.68
C ALA A 27 -9.56 -4.12 -21.15
N LYS A 28 -9.16 -2.86 -21.40
CA LYS A 28 -8.98 -2.31 -22.74
C LYS A 28 -7.88 -3.03 -23.53
N VAL A 29 -6.75 -3.35 -22.90
CA VAL A 29 -5.65 -4.11 -23.53
C VAL A 29 -6.13 -5.51 -23.93
N LEU A 30 -6.95 -6.16 -23.09
CA LEU A 30 -7.54 -7.47 -23.39
C LEU A 30 -8.71 -7.43 -24.37
N GLY A 31 -9.29 -6.26 -24.62
CA GLY A 31 -10.50 -6.12 -25.44
C GLY A 31 -11.74 -6.76 -24.80
N VAL A 32 -11.84 -6.69 -23.48
CA VAL A 32 -12.99 -7.22 -22.71
C VAL A 32 -13.68 -6.11 -21.92
N GLU A 33 -14.97 -6.30 -21.64
CA GLU A 33 -15.71 -5.39 -20.78
C GLU A 33 -15.23 -5.51 -19.33
N PRO A 34 -15.18 -4.42 -18.54
CA PRO A 34 -14.71 -4.41 -17.15
C PRO A 34 -15.40 -5.46 -16.26
N GLU A 35 -16.70 -5.68 -16.47
CA GLU A 35 -17.52 -6.63 -15.70
C GLU A 35 -17.11 -8.09 -15.92
N ARG A 36 -16.37 -8.38 -16.96
CA ARG A 36 -15.83 -9.72 -17.23
C ARG A 36 -14.52 -10.01 -16.49
N LEU A 37 -13.91 -8.97 -15.91
CA LEU A 37 -12.74 -9.13 -15.05
C LEU A 37 -13.21 -9.25 -13.59
N PHE A 38 -12.79 -10.32 -12.92
CA PHE A 38 -13.05 -10.52 -11.50
C PHE A 38 -11.74 -10.34 -10.72
N VAL A 39 -11.62 -9.21 -10.03
CA VAL A 39 -10.41 -8.83 -9.30
C VAL A 39 -10.51 -9.35 -7.88
N VAL A 40 -9.58 -10.24 -7.52
CA VAL A 40 -9.45 -10.81 -6.16
C VAL A 40 -8.18 -10.28 -5.53
N SER A 41 -8.29 -9.66 -4.37
CA SER A 41 -7.14 -9.24 -3.58
C SER A 41 -6.92 -10.21 -2.43
N VAL A 42 -5.68 -10.68 -2.23
CA VAL A 42 -5.30 -11.52 -1.09
C VAL A 42 -4.48 -10.67 -0.13
N MET A 43 -5.05 -10.37 1.05
CA MET A 43 -4.53 -9.36 1.96
C MET A 43 -4.28 -9.90 3.38
N PRO A 44 -3.23 -9.46 4.06
CA PRO A 44 -3.03 -9.70 5.49
C PRO A 44 -3.98 -8.86 6.36
N CYS A 45 -5.07 -8.37 5.82
CA CYS A 45 -5.90 -7.31 6.37
C CYS A 45 -7.39 -7.68 6.33
N THR A 46 -8.13 -7.36 7.39
CA THR A 46 -9.60 -7.50 7.43
C THR A 46 -10.32 -6.23 6.99
N ALA A 47 -9.73 -5.06 7.22
CA ALA A 47 -10.31 -3.76 6.85
C ALA A 47 -10.42 -3.59 5.32
N LYS A 48 -9.57 -4.25 4.53
CA LYS A 48 -9.63 -4.23 3.07
C LYS A 48 -10.94 -4.78 2.50
N LYS A 49 -11.64 -5.66 3.24
CA LYS A 49 -12.99 -6.12 2.88
C LYS A 49 -14.01 -4.98 2.93
N ALA A 50 -13.96 -4.17 3.97
CA ALA A 50 -14.85 -3.02 4.10
C ALA A 50 -14.48 -1.91 3.09
N GLU A 51 -13.19 -1.72 2.82
CA GLU A 51 -12.72 -0.76 1.82
C GLU A 51 -13.29 -1.04 0.42
N CYS A 52 -13.36 -2.31 -0.01
CA CYS A 52 -13.94 -2.68 -1.30
C CYS A 52 -15.44 -2.30 -1.43
N ALA A 53 -16.12 -2.05 -0.32
CA ALA A 53 -17.53 -1.67 -0.28
C ALA A 53 -17.76 -0.14 -0.18
N LEU A 54 -16.70 0.66 -0.14
CA LEU A 54 -16.83 2.12 -0.08
C LEU A 54 -17.35 2.68 -1.41
N PRO A 55 -18.21 3.69 -1.38
CA PRO A 55 -18.79 4.29 -2.59
C PRO A 55 -17.77 4.87 -3.57
N SER A 56 -16.60 5.27 -3.08
CA SER A 56 -15.50 5.82 -3.89
C SER A 56 -14.57 4.76 -4.51
N MET A 57 -14.79 3.46 -4.23
CA MET A 57 -13.99 2.35 -4.74
C MET A 57 -14.72 1.61 -5.88
N VAL A 58 -15.33 2.39 -6.74
CA VAL A 58 -16.05 1.90 -7.93
C VAL A 58 -15.65 2.72 -9.15
N GLY A 59 -15.57 2.06 -10.29
CA GLY A 59 -15.38 2.69 -11.59
C GLY A 59 -16.68 3.17 -12.21
N GLU A 60 -16.59 3.61 -13.45
CA GLU A 60 -17.74 4.00 -14.25
C GLU A 60 -18.78 2.85 -14.32
N GLY A 61 -20.05 3.20 -14.25
CA GLY A 61 -21.14 2.21 -14.21
C GLY A 61 -21.34 1.49 -12.88
N GLY A 62 -20.60 1.84 -11.82
CA GLY A 62 -20.72 1.24 -10.49
C GLY A 62 -20.02 -0.11 -10.34
N THR A 63 -19.16 -0.48 -11.29
CA THR A 63 -18.35 -1.70 -11.22
C THR A 63 -17.27 -1.53 -10.13
N PRO A 64 -17.19 -2.41 -9.11
CA PRO A 64 -16.19 -2.28 -8.05
C PRO A 64 -14.76 -2.41 -8.61
N ASP A 65 -13.83 -1.61 -8.12
CA ASP A 65 -12.41 -1.72 -8.47
C ASP A 65 -11.85 -3.11 -8.11
N VAL A 66 -12.20 -3.59 -6.91
CA VAL A 66 -11.87 -4.92 -6.41
C VAL A 66 -13.15 -5.65 -6.02
N ASP A 67 -13.43 -6.79 -6.64
CA ASP A 67 -14.67 -7.54 -6.42
C ASP A 67 -14.69 -8.22 -5.04
N VAL A 68 -13.56 -8.75 -4.60
CA VAL A 68 -13.45 -9.40 -3.29
C VAL A 68 -12.04 -9.29 -2.70
N ALA A 69 -11.97 -9.02 -1.41
CA ALA A 69 -10.74 -9.12 -0.63
C ALA A 69 -10.78 -10.38 0.25
N LEU A 70 -9.84 -11.28 0.04
CA LEU A 70 -9.60 -12.46 0.87
C LEU A 70 -8.47 -12.18 1.85
N THR A 71 -8.61 -12.64 3.07
CA THR A 71 -7.48 -12.67 4.00
C THR A 71 -6.53 -13.81 3.66
N VAL A 72 -5.26 -13.71 4.05
CA VAL A 72 -4.29 -14.81 3.93
C VAL A 72 -4.81 -16.09 4.60
N ARG A 73 -5.50 -15.96 5.75
CA ARG A 73 -6.14 -17.12 6.43
C ARG A 73 -7.24 -17.76 5.60
N GLU A 74 -8.05 -16.99 4.90
CA GLU A 74 -9.09 -17.53 4.03
C GLU A 74 -8.48 -18.23 2.83
N MET A 75 -7.44 -17.66 2.24
CA MET A 75 -6.68 -18.30 1.16
C MET A 75 -6.09 -19.65 1.60
N VAL A 76 -5.47 -19.72 2.78
CA VAL A 76 -4.96 -20.97 3.35
C VAL A 76 -6.09 -22.00 3.55
N ARG A 77 -7.27 -21.56 4.00
CA ARG A 77 -8.45 -22.45 4.12
C ARG A 77 -8.91 -22.99 2.77
N MET A 78 -8.93 -22.15 1.73
CA MET A 78 -9.28 -22.57 0.37
C MET A 78 -8.30 -23.63 -0.15
N ILE A 79 -6.99 -23.39 -0.02
CA ILE A 79 -5.94 -24.35 -0.41
C ILE A 79 -6.17 -25.70 0.29
N ARG A 80 -6.40 -25.69 1.60
CA ARG A 80 -6.66 -26.91 2.38
C ARG A 80 -7.96 -27.59 1.98
N ALA A 81 -9.03 -26.85 1.77
CA ALA A 81 -10.34 -27.39 1.36
C ALA A 81 -10.29 -27.99 -0.05
N SER A 82 -9.42 -27.48 -0.92
CA SER A 82 -9.17 -28.02 -2.26
C SER A 82 -8.20 -29.21 -2.26
N HIS A 83 -7.76 -29.67 -1.08
CA HIS A 83 -6.80 -30.78 -0.92
C HIS A 83 -5.51 -30.61 -1.72
N VAL A 84 -5.08 -29.36 -1.93
CA VAL A 84 -3.81 -29.08 -2.61
C VAL A 84 -2.65 -29.43 -1.67
N SER A 85 -1.80 -30.37 -2.11
CA SER A 85 -0.58 -30.75 -1.40
C SER A 85 0.59 -29.87 -1.86
N VAL A 86 1.08 -29.02 -0.99
CA VAL A 86 2.17 -28.10 -1.29
C VAL A 86 3.46 -28.84 -1.68
N ASP A 87 3.70 -30.01 -1.08
CA ASP A 87 4.88 -30.84 -1.32
C ASP A 87 4.93 -31.47 -2.73
N THR A 88 3.80 -31.46 -3.44
CA THR A 88 3.68 -32.03 -4.79
C THR A 88 3.50 -30.99 -5.88
N LEU A 89 3.52 -29.70 -5.52
CA LEU A 89 3.40 -28.63 -6.51
C LEU A 89 4.69 -28.51 -7.34
N VAL A 90 4.50 -28.29 -8.63
CA VAL A 90 5.58 -27.91 -9.55
C VAL A 90 5.58 -26.38 -9.61
N GLU A 91 6.76 -25.78 -9.49
CA GLU A 91 6.91 -24.33 -9.65
C GLU A 91 6.62 -23.92 -11.09
N GLU A 92 5.73 -22.95 -11.25
CA GLU A 92 5.43 -22.31 -12.53
C GLU A 92 5.54 -20.79 -12.38
N PRO A 93 5.92 -20.06 -13.46
CA PRO A 93 5.93 -18.61 -13.42
C PRO A 93 4.48 -18.08 -13.24
N LEU A 94 4.36 -16.97 -12.51
CA LEU A 94 3.09 -16.25 -12.42
C LEU A 94 2.79 -15.53 -13.73
N ASP A 95 1.51 -15.42 -14.05
CA ASP A 95 1.07 -14.47 -15.07
C ASP A 95 1.41 -13.04 -14.67
N THR A 96 1.76 -12.21 -15.62
CA THR A 96 2.19 -10.82 -15.38
C THR A 96 1.28 -9.81 -16.10
N PRO A 97 0.00 -9.73 -15.74
CA PRO A 97 -1.00 -8.95 -16.48
C PRO A 97 -0.69 -7.44 -16.57
N LEU A 98 0.01 -6.88 -15.61
CA LEU A 98 0.44 -5.49 -15.58
C LEU A 98 1.93 -5.38 -15.20
N GLY A 99 2.72 -6.37 -15.63
CA GLY A 99 4.16 -6.43 -15.41
C GLY A 99 4.56 -6.95 -14.02
N PHE A 100 5.78 -6.62 -13.63
CA PHE A 100 6.36 -7.08 -12.38
C PHE A 100 6.33 -5.99 -11.30
N GLY A 101 6.26 -6.42 -10.04
CA GLY A 101 6.42 -5.54 -8.89
C GLY A 101 7.87 -5.06 -8.73
N THR A 102 8.05 -4.04 -7.88
CA THR A 102 9.37 -3.54 -7.48
C THR A 102 9.64 -3.83 -6.01
N GLY A 103 10.91 -3.79 -5.61
CA GLY A 103 11.29 -3.89 -4.20
C GLY A 103 10.57 -2.85 -3.35
N ALA A 104 10.46 -1.61 -3.82
CA ALA A 104 9.71 -0.55 -3.14
C ALA A 104 8.23 -0.93 -2.91
N GLY A 105 7.58 -1.61 -3.85
CA GLY A 105 6.20 -2.09 -3.67
C GLY A 105 6.11 -3.19 -2.60
N VAL A 106 7.09 -4.06 -2.53
CA VAL A 106 7.12 -5.16 -1.56
C VAL A 106 7.21 -4.66 -0.12
N ILE A 107 8.07 -3.67 0.15
CA ILE A 107 8.28 -3.14 1.51
C ILE A 107 7.08 -2.38 2.08
N PHE A 108 6.07 -2.04 1.28
CA PHE A 108 4.82 -1.43 1.77
C PHE A 108 4.14 -2.25 2.88
N GLY A 109 4.40 -3.55 2.91
CA GLY A 109 3.87 -4.45 3.95
C GLY A 109 4.46 -4.25 5.34
N ALA A 110 5.63 -3.66 5.47
CA ALA A 110 6.31 -3.41 6.74
C ALA A 110 6.20 -1.93 7.14
N THR A 111 6.14 -1.66 8.46
CA THR A 111 6.15 -0.29 8.97
C THR A 111 7.45 0.42 8.59
N GLY A 112 7.35 1.63 8.08
CA GLY A 112 8.45 2.41 7.50
C GLY A 112 8.67 2.16 6.01
N GLY A 113 8.07 1.10 5.44
CA GLY A 113 8.30 0.75 4.05
C GLY A 113 7.67 1.71 3.05
N VAL A 114 6.48 2.23 3.34
CA VAL A 114 5.84 3.26 2.50
C VAL A 114 6.66 4.55 2.55
N MET A 115 7.10 4.94 3.75
CA MET A 115 7.95 6.11 3.96
C MET A 115 9.26 5.98 3.16
N GLU A 116 9.95 4.86 3.28
CA GLU A 116 11.20 4.62 2.57
C GLU A 116 11.01 4.65 1.05
N ALA A 117 9.98 3.99 0.54
CA ALA A 117 9.64 4.00 -0.88
C ALA A 117 9.31 5.41 -1.39
N ALA A 118 8.56 6.18 -0.60
CA ALA A 118 8.21 7.56 -0.93
C ALA A 118 9.46 8.47 -0.98
N VAL A 119 10.34 8.36 0.02
CA VAL A 119 11.57 9.16 0.09
C VAL A 119 12.55 8.80 -1.05
N ARG A 120 12.67 7.51 -1.40
CA ARG A 120 13.44 7.07 -2.58
C ARG A 120 12.95 7.76 -3.86
N SER A 121 11.65 7.78 -4.10
CA SER A 121 11.07 8.42 -5.30
C SER A 121 11.12 9.94 -5.24
N ALA A 122 10.91 10.55 -4.07
CA ALA A 122 11.05 11.99 -3.88
C ALA A 122 12.44 12.47 -4.19
N TYR A 123 13.47 11.73 -3.74
CA TYR A 123 14.86 12.05 -4.06
C TYR A 123 15.08 12.11 -5.57
N TYR A 124 14.61 11.09 -6.30
CA TYR A 124 14.72 11.06 -7.76
C TYR A 124 13.97 12.22 -8.43
N LEU A 125 12.75 12.50 -7.99
CA LEU A 125 11.93 13.56 -8.58
C LEU A 125 12.56 14.95 -8.39
N VAL A 126 13.26 15.17 -7.29
CA VAL A 126 13.93 16.44 -7.01
C VAL A 126 15.28 16.56 -7.71
N THR A 127 16.07 15.48 -7.73
CA THR A 127 17.48 15.53 -8.17
C THR A 127 17.70 15.00 -9.59
N GLY A 128 16.74 14.26 -10.14
CA GLY A 128 16.88 13.53 -11.40
C GLY A 128 17.82 12.32 -11.33
N LYS A 129 18.23 11.90 -10.12
CA LYS A 129 19.15 10.79 -9.89
C LYS A 129 18.61 9.87 -8.79
N ASN A 130 18.85 8.58 -8.92
CA ASN A 130 18.56 7.65 -7.83
C ASN A 130 19.55 7.82 -6.69
N PRO A 131 19.08 7.80 -5.44
CA PRO A 131 19.94 7.62 -4.28
C PRO A 131 20.45 6.17 -4.22
N ASP A 132 21.33 5.88 -3.27
CA ASP A 132 21.50 4.50 -2.81
C ASP A 132 20.14 3.98 -2.30
N ALA A 133 19.74 2.79 -2.70
CA ALA A 133 18.43 2.25 -2.31
C ALA A 133 18.27 2.07 -0.79
N ASP A 134 19.38 1.95 -0.06
CA ASP A 134 19.41 1.84 1.40
C ASP A 134 19.82 3.14 2.11
N PHE A 135 19.80 4.29 1.42
CA PHE A 135 20.22 5.57 1.99
C PHE A 135 19.31 6.06 3.14
N PHE A 136 18.10 5.53 3.26
CA PHE A 136 17.11 5.98 4.24
C PHE A 136 16.45 4.77 4.96
N THR A 137 17.23 4.09 5.83
CA THR A 137 16.78 2.91 6.58
C THR A 137 16.38 3.21 8.03
N ASP A 138 16.56 4.45 8.50
CA ASP A 138 16.29 4.89 9.88
C ASP A 138 14.82 4.70 10.30
N VAL A 139 13.92 4.58 9.32
CA VAL A 139 12.49 4.34 9.54
C VAL A 139 12.12 2.87 9.72
N ARG A 140 13.07 1.95 9.51
CA ARG A 140 12.86 0.51 9.70
C ARG A 140 12.81 0.15 11.20
N GLY A 141 12.24 -1.00 11.53
CA GLY A 141 12.16 -1.53 12.89
C GLY A 141 10.78 -1.39 13.54
N LEU A 142 10.64 -1.97 14.75
CA LEU A 142 9.36 -2.12 15.45
C LEU A 142 9.15 -1.12 16.60
N ASP A 143 9.94 -0.05 16.69
CA ASP A 143 9.63 1.03 17.61
C ASP A 143 8.31 1.69 17.20
N GLY A 144 7.38 1.78 18.13
CA GLY A 144 5.99 2.15 17.85
C GLY A 144 5.79 3.53 17.24
N TRP A 145 6.71 4.47 17.48
CA TRP A 145 6.81 5.78 16.88
C TRP A 145 8.29 6.13 16.68
N LYS A 146 8.68 6.39 15.45
CA LYS A 146 10.03 6.75 15.02
C LYS A 146 10.03 8.07 14.30
N GLU A 147 11.11 8.79 14.40
CA GLU A 147 11.36 10.06 13.72
C GLU A 147 12.67 9.98 12.96
N ALA A 148 12.71 10.56 11.77
CA ALA A 148 13.91 10.65 10.97
C ALA A 148 13.92 11.94 10.15
N VAL A 149 15.09 12.27 9.62
CA VAL A 149 15.28 13.40 8.71
C VAL A 149 15.93 12.87 7.44
N ALA A 150 15.19 12.92 6.34
CA ALA A 150 15.74 12.63 5.02
C ALA A 150 16.42 13.91 4.47
N ASP A 151 17.65 13.80 4.01
CA ASP A 151 18.31 14.86 3.29
C ASP A 151 18.19 14.63 1.78
N ILE A 152 17.40 15.47 1.11
CA ILE A 152 17.19 15.41 -0.33
C ILE A 152 17.92 16.59 -0.97
N ASP A 153 19.15 16.36 -1.37
CA ASP A 153 20.03 17.35 -2.01
C ASP A 153 20.13 18.68 -1.21
N GLY A 154 20.36 18.55 0.10
CA GLY A 154 20.46 19.67 1.04
C GLY A 154 19.12 20.16 1.61
N THR A 155 18.00 19.65 1.14
CA THR A 155 16.67 19.92 1.70
C THR A 155 16.32 18.88 2.74
N LYS A 156 16.16 19.28 3.99
CA LYS A 156 15.82 18.39 5.09
C LYS A 156 14.33 18.21 5.19
N VAL A 157 13.86 16.96 4.99
CA VAL A 157 12.47 16.52 5.14
C VAL A 157 12.35 15.76 6.45
N ARG A 158 11.58 16.30 7.39
CA ARG A 158 11.32 15.68 8.70
C ARG A 158 10.15 14.71 8.56
N VAL A 159 10.37 13.46 8.93
CA VAL A 159 9.36 12.42 8.79
C VAL A 159 9.11 11.69 10.11
N ALA A 160 7.92 11.14 10.25
CA ALA A 160 7.57 10.25 11.34
C ALA A 160 6.87 8.98 10.82
N VAL A 161 7.12 7.89 11.48
CA VAL A 161 6.48 6.59 11.22
C VAL A 161 5.91 6.06 12.51
N ALA A 162 4.60 5.78 12.53
CA ALA A 162 3.93 5.17 13.66
C ALA A 162 3.17 3.90 13.26
N HIS A 163 3.24 2.87 14.09
CA HIS A 163 2.41 1.68 13.92
C HIS A 163 1.67 1.31 15.21
N GLY A 164 0.45 0.78 15.04
CA GLY A 164 -0.49 0.57 16.13
C GLY A 164 -1.23 1.87 16.50
N LEU A 165 -2.56 1.80 16.64
CA LEU A 165 -3.40 2.98 16.83
C LEU A 165 -3.07 3.78 18.09
N GLY A 166 -2.60 3.13 19.17
CA GLY A 166 -2.17 3.83 20.38
C GLY A 166 -0.93 4.72 20.16
N ASN A 167 0.01 4.28 19.32
CA ASN A 167 1.17 5.07 18.95
C ASN A 167 0.80 6.19 17.98
N ALA A 168 -0.09 5.90 17.02
CA ALA A 168 -0.65 6.90 16.13
C ALA A 168 -1.34 8.02 16.91
N ALA A 169 -2.16 7.68 17.91
CA ALA A 169 -2.81 8.67 18.77
C ALA A 169 -1.79 9.56 19.49
N ARG A 170 -0.74 8.99 20.07
CA ARG A 170 0.33 9.77 20.73
C ARG A 170 1.05 10.74 19.77
N LEU A 171 1.31 10.28 18.54
CA LEU A 171 1.90 11.10 17.49
C LEU A 171 0.98 12.25 17.11
N LEU A 172 -0.29 11.97 16.84
CA LEU A 172 -1.29 12.99 16.46
C LEU A 172 -1.53 14.00 17.57
N ASP A 173 -1.57 13.56 18.83
CA ASP A 173 -1.64 14.46 20.00
C ASP A 173 -0.41 15.37 20.07
N ALA A 174 0.78 14.86 19.79
CA ALA A 174 1.99 15.66 19.79
C ALA A 174 1.98 16.72 18.68
N ILE A 175 1.48 16.38 17.49
CA ILE A 175 1.31 17.35 16.39
C ILE A 175 0.26 18.39 16.75
N ARG A 176 -0.92 17.98 17.21
CA ARG A 176 -2.01 18.88 17.61
C ARG A 176 -1.59 19.87 18.67
N ASP A 177 -0.83 19.41 19.65
CA ASP A 177 -0.35 20.25 20.77
C ASP A 177 0.87 21.12 20.39
N GLY A 178 1.35 21.06 19.14
CA GLY A 178 2.52 21.81 18.65
C GLY A 178 3.85 21.33 19.23
N ARG A 179 3.89 20.13 19.84
CA ARG A 179 5.11 19.52 20.40
C ARG A 179 5.96 18.83 19.34
N ALA A 180 5.38 18.50 18.20
CA ALA A 180 6.05 17.87 17.06
C ALA A 180 5.52 18.46 15.75
N SER A 181 6.36 18.45 14.70
CA SER A 181 6.00 18.91 13.37
C SER A 181 6.81 18.15 12.34
N TYR A 182 6.12 17.59 11.35
CA TYR A 182 6.71 16.77 10.28
C TYR A 182 6.20 17.24 8.92
N ASP A 183 6.99 16.96 7.90
CA ASP A 183 6.65 17.22 6.51
C ASP A 183 5.89 16.05 5.91
N PHE A 184 6.16 14.82 6.39
CA PHE A 184 5.44 13.62 5.99
C PHE A 184 5.33 12.61 7.17
N VAL A 185 4.16 11.97 7.30
CA VAL A 185 3.86 11.02 8.37
C VAL A 185 3.30 9.73 7.77
N GLU A 186 3.88 8.59 8.12
CA GLU A 186 3.30 7.27 7.87
C GLU A 186 2.61 6.75 9.11
N VAL A 187 1.36 6.29 8.96
CA VAL A 187 0.61 5.60 10.02
C VAL A 187 0.17 4.23 9.54
N MET A 188 0.61 3.20 10.24
CA MET A 188 0.13 1.82 10.07
C MET A 188 -0.76 1.43 11.25
N ALA A 189 -2.03 1.08 11.00
CA ALA A 189 -2.97 0.72 12.07
C ALA A 189 -2.56 -0.56 12.82
N CYS A 190 -1.96 -1.51 12.12
CA CYS A 190 -1.51 -2.77 12.70
C CYS A 190 -0.09 -2.67 13.26
N PRO A 191 0.24 -3.33 14.40
CA PRO A 191 1.61 -3.44 14.89
C PRO A 191 2.54 -4.05 13.85
N GLY A 192 3.65 -3.39 13.58
CA GLY A 192 4.63 -3.82 12.57
C GLY A 192 4.24 -3.55 11.12
N GLY A 193 3.05 -3.01 10.85
CA GLY A 193 2.49 -2.80 9.52
C GLY A 193 1.59 -3.95 9.07
N CYS A 194 1.37 -4.08 7.75
CA CYS A 194 0.51 -5.12 7.18
C CYS A 194 0.99 -6.55 7.48
N VAL A 195 2.28 -6.75 7.68
CA VAL A 195 2.87 -8.04 8.11
C VAL A 195 2.32 -8.53 9.46
N GLY A 196 1.89 -7.61 10.35
CA GLY A 196 1.17 -7.89 11.60
C GLY A 196 -0.35 -7.76 11.47
N GLY A 197 -0.89 -7.77 10.26
CA GLY A 197 -2.30 -7.53 9.99
C GLY A 197 -3.22 -8.64 10.49
N GLY A 198 -4.46 -8.25 10.84
CA GLY A 198 -5.48 -9.16 11.37
C GLY A 198 -5.94 -10.26 10.42
N GLY A 199 -5.53 -10.25 9.16
CA GLY A 199 -5.75 -11.32 8.16
C GLY A 199 -4.64 -12.36 8.09
N GLN A 200 -3.52 -12.16 8.79
CA GLN A 200 -2.41 -13.12 8.84
C GLN A 200 -2.77 -14.40 9.62
N PRO A 201 -2.15 -15.54 9.31
CA PRO A 201 -2.25 -16.75 10.12
C PRO A 201 -1.85 -16.49 11.58
N ILE A 202 -2.61 -17.09 12.51
CA ILE A 202 -2.34 -17.03 13.94
C ILE A 202 -1.42 -18.20 14.30
N HIS A 203 -0.37 -17.90 15.05
CA HIS A 203 0.60 -18.88 15.56
C HIS A 203 0.60 -18.81 17.08
N ASP A 204 0.23 -19.83 17.75
CA ASP A 204 0.25 -20.15 19.20
C ASP A 204 0.75 -19.03 20.15
N GLY A 205 0.19 -17.82 20.05
CA GLY A 205 0.56 -16.67 20.86
C GLY A 205 1.85 -15.95 20.45
N CYS A 206 2.48 -16.36 19.34
CA CYS A 206 3.68 -15.70 18.83
C CYS A 206 3.32 -14.58 17.85
N GLU A 207 3.94 -13.42 18.02
CA GLU A 207 3.87 -12.30 17.08
C GLU A 207 5.02 -12.42 16.06
N LEU A 208 4.69 -12.53 14.78
CA LEU A 208 5.66 -12.77 13.71
C LEU A 208 5.86 -11.56 12.78
N ALA A 209 5.45 -10.37 13.21
CA ALA A 209 5.59 -9.18 12.36
C ALA A 209 7.06 -8.85 12.06
N ALA A 210 7.95 -9.08 13.02
CA ALA A 210 9.39 -8.86 12.85
C ALA A 210 9.98 -9.76 11.77
N GLU A 211 9.76 -11.07 11.87
CA GLU A 211 10.29 -12.06 10.93
C GLU A 211 9.72 -11.85 9.54
N ARG A 212 8.42 -11.60 9.42
CA ARG A 212 7.77 -11.32 8.14
C ARG A 212 8.29 -10.02 7.52
N GLY A 213 8.53 -8.99 8.35
CA GLY A 213 9.14 -7.74 7.90
C GLY A 213 10.54 -7.95 7.32
N GLN A 214 11.36 -8.76 7.97
CA GLN A 214 12.70 -9.10 7.46
C GLN A 214 12.65 -9.80 6.09
N VAL A 215 11.65 -10.65 5.86
CA VAL A 215 11.46 -11.27 4.55
C VAL A 215 11.19 -10.20 3.47
N LEU A 216 10.33 -9.21 3.77
CA LEU A 216 10.03 -8.14 2.80
C LEU A 216 11.27 -7.28 2.50
N TRP A 217 12.07 -6.94 3.52
CA TRP A 217 13.32 -6.21 3.31
C TRP A 217 14.33 -7.03 2.50
N GLY A 218 14.38 -8.35 2.71
CA GLY A 218 15.21 -9.26 1.92
C GLY A 218 14.77 -9.34 0.47
N LEU A 219 13.47 -9.36 0.21
CA LEU A 219 12.91 -9.36 -1.14
C LEU A 219 13.20 -8.05 -1.88
N ASP A 220 13.10 -6.89 -1.20
CA ASP A 220 13.50 -5.60 -1.76
C ASP A 220 14.98 -5.59 -2.12
N ALA A 221 15.84 -6.05 -1.21
CA ALA A 221 17.28 -6.09 -1.44
C ALA A 221 17.69 -7.00 -2.62
N ALA A 222 16.91 -8.05 -2.88
CA ALA A 222 17.13 -8.98 -3.98
C ALA A 222 16.42 -8.60 -5.30
N ALA A 223 15.58 -7.55 -5.27
CA ALA A 223 14.82 -7.15 -6.46
C ALA A 223 15.69 -6.48 -7.51
N ASP A 224 15.50 -6.84 -8.78
CA ASP A 224 16.17 -6.23 -9.93
C ASP A 224 15.83 -4.73 -10.05
N ILE A 225 14.59 -4.36 -9.73
CA ILE A 225 14.11 -2.97 -9.69
C ILE A 225 13.69 -2.64 -8.27
N ARG A 226 14.43 -1.76 -7.61
CA ARG A 226 14.16 -1.35 -6.22
C ARG A 226 13.36 -0.05 -6.10
N PHE A 227 13.23 0.73 -7.16
CA PHE A 227 12.56 2.02 -7.18
C PHE A 227 11.24 1.95 -7.96
N SER A 228 10.15 2.44 -7.37
CA SER A 228 8.82 2.40 -8.01
C SER A 228 8.79 3.19 -9.33
N HIS A 229 9.48 4.33 -9.40
CA HIS A 229 9.52 5.19 -10.58
C HIS A 229 10.32 4.61 -11.75
N GLU A 230 11.10 3.53 -11.54
CA GLU A 230 11.82 2.82 -12.60
C GLU A 230 11.00 1.68 -13.22
N ASN A 231 9.82 1.36 -12.67
CA ASN A 231 9.00 0.28 -13.20
C ASN A 231 8.54 0.62 -14.63
N PRO A 232 8.97 -0.14 -15.66
CA PRO A 232 8.67 0.17 -17.05
C PRO A 232 7.18 0.03 -17.37
N ASP A 233 6.47 -0.88 -16.69
CA ASP A 233 5.06 -1.14 -16.92
C ASP A 233 4.20 -0.02 -16.35
N VAL A 234 4.57 0.50 -15.17
CA VAL A 234 3.95 1.69 -14.59
C VAL A 234 4.20 2.91 -15.47
N GLN A 235 5.43 3.10 -15.96
CA GLN A 235 5.75 4.18 -16.89
C GLN A 235 4.95 4.06 -18.20
N ALA A 236 4.78 2.84 -18.72
CA ALA A 236 3.96 2.59 -19.91
C ALA A 236 2.48 2.93 -19.65
N CYS A 237 1.93 2.49 -18.52
CA CYS A 237 0.55 2.81 -18.13
C CYS A 237 0.32 4.33 -18.06
N TYR A 238 1.24 5.09 -17.48
CA TYR A 238 1.14 6.55 -17.48
C TYR A 238 1.23 7.13 -18.89
N ARG A 239 2.20 6.73 -19.68
CA ARG A 239 2.40 7.25 -21.04
C ARG A 239 1.25 6.93 -21.99
N GLU A 240 0.67 5.74 -21.89
CA GLU A 240 -0.29 5.19 -22.85
C GLU A 240 -1.74 5.42 -22.43
N PHE A 241 -2.00 5.61 -21.16
CA PHE A 241 -3.35 5.68 -20.64
C PHE A 241 -3.59 6.84 -19.66
N LEU A 242 -2.85 6.92 -18.56
CA LEU A 242 -3.09 7.94 -17.54
C LEU A 242 -2.60 9.34 -17.93
N GLY A 243 -1.66 9.45 -18.87
CA GLY A 243 -1.01 10.71 -19.27
C GLY A 243 0.17 11.05 -18.38
N ALA A 244 -0.08 11.63 -17.22
CA ALA A 244 0.95 12.01 -16.23
C ALA A 244 0.43 11.83 -14.81
N PRO A 245 1.31 11.78 -13.81
CA PRO A 245 0.89 11.91 -12.41
C PRO A 245 0.06 13.19 -12.23
N LEU A 246 -1.01 13.09 -11.45
CA LEU A 246 -1.99 14.16 -11.20
C LEU A 246 -2.73 14.66 -12.47
N SER A 247 -2.73 13.91 -13.55
CA SER A 247 -3.67 14.16 -14.65
C SER A 247 -5.11 13.93 -14.18
N PRO A 248 -6.12 14.54 -14.82
CA PRO A 248 -7.52 14.32 -14.44
C PRO A 248 -7.91 12.84 -14.38
N LEU A 249 -7.43 12.03 -15.32
CA LEU A 249 -7.70 10.59 -15.33
C LEU A 249 -6.96 9.85 -14.22
N ALA A 250 -5.72 10.23 -13.91
CA ALA A 250 -4.98 9.66 -12.80
C ALA A 250 -5.64 10.01 -11.44
N GLU A 251 -6.12 11.24 -11.27
CA GLU A 251 -6.87 11.64 -10.08
C GLU A 251 -8.18 10.88 -9.95
N GLU A 252 -8.94 10.74 -11.02
CA GLU A 252 -10.20 10.01 -11.03
C GLU A 252 -10.02 8.54 -10.63
N LEU A 253 -9.03 7.85 -11.18
CA LEU A 253 -8.84 6.41 -11.00
C LEU A 253 -8.06 6.05 -9.75
N LEU A 254 -7.08 6.87 -9.35
CA LEU A 254 -6.10 6.52 -8.33
C LEU A 254 -6.29 7.28 -7.00
N HIS A 255 -7.20 8.25 -6.95
CA HIS A 255 -7.45 9.04 -5.75
C HIS A 255 -8.88 8.84 -5.23
N THR A 256 -9.12 9.24 -4.01
CA THR A 256 -10.41 9.16 -3.33
C THR A 256 -10.67 10.45 -2.55
N ASP A 257 -11.94 10.78 -2.34
CA ASP A 257 -12.37 11.87 -1.49
C ASP A 257 -12.79 11.30 -0.12
N HIS A 258 -12.06 11.67 0.93
CA HIS A 258 -12.35 11.23 2.30
C HIS A 258 -13.64 11.85 2.88
N HIS A 259 -14.22 12.86 2.24
CA HIS A 259 -15.50 13.48 2.60
C HIS A 259 -16.69 12.89 1.82
N ALA A 260 -16.46 12.05 0.82
CA ALA A 260 -17.51 11.47 -0.03
C ALA A 260 -18.34 10.37 0.67
N TRP A 261 -17.99 9.96 1.87
CA TRP A 261 -18.67 8.90 2.63
C TRP A 261 -18.63 9.20 4.13
N SER A 262 -19.65 8.73 4.84
CA SER A 262 -19.75 8.89 6.30
C SER A 262 -19.34 7.62 7.02
N MET A 263 -18.73 7.77 8.21
CA MET A 263 -18.42 6.62 9.07
C MET A 263 -19.70 5.92 9.52
N PRO A 264 -19.74 4.58 9.64
CA PRO A 264 -20.92 3.81 9.98
C PRO A 264 -21.62 4.22 11.31
N ASN A 265 -20.91 4.93 12.17
CA ASN A 265 -21.39 5.33 13.51
C ASN A 265 -21.68 6.83 13.67
N GLU A 266 -21.64 7.62 12.60
CA GLU A 266 -22.06 9.02 12.69
C GLU A 266 -23.55 9.09 13.01
N GLY A 267 -23.84 9.46 14.26
CA GLY A 267 -25.21 9.63 14.78
C GLY A 267 -25.72 8.55 15.74
N LYS A 268 -24.89 7.61 16.16
CA LYS A 268 -25.23 6.62 17.22
C LYS A 268 -24.20 6.67 18.35
N CYS A 269 -24.32 7.66 19.20
CA CYS A 269 -23.87 7.65 20.59
C CYS A 269 -25.05 7.93 21.49
#